data_f070753c71095205c4686fcd6ef31791
#
_entry.id   f070753c71095205c4686fcd6ef31791
#
_cell.length_a   1.000
_cell.length_b   1.000
_cell.length_c   1.000
_cell.angle_alpha   90.00
_cell.angle_beta   90.00
_cell.angle_gamma   90.00
#
_symmetry.space_group_name_H-M   'P 1'
#
loop_
_entity.id
_entity.type
_entity.pdbx_description
1 polymer ?
#
loop_
_entity_poly.entity_id
_entity_poly.type
_entity_poly.pdbx_seq_one_letter_code
_entity_poly.pdbx_strand_id
1 'polypeptide(L)'
;LKQIWDKGSYKGFKIVPIARAAERRFCTGSCTGIQRCKRTFCDRQIQSKRRRCVYPCMDDNSLDAAVELALCVNPKEDYAKVKAADGNIYYMACALLDTVLGRLAEEGKAAYEVLETYKGTDLEGKEYEPLYQCAADCAQKQNKKAFYVVCDEYVTLTDGTGVVHIAPAFGEDDANVGRKYDLPFVQLVDEKGNMAEETPFAGLFVKKADPEVLKDLDARGLLYDAPKFEHSYPHCWRCDTPLIYYARESWFIKMTAVKEDLIANNNTINWIPESIGKGRFGDWLENVQDWGISRNRYWGTPLNIWECECGHMHSVGSIEELKEMSDNCPDDIELHRPYIDAVTIKCPKCGKEMHRVPEVIDCWFDSGSMPFAQHHYPFENKEVFEQQFPAQFISEAVDQTRGWFYSLMAESTLL
;
A
#
# COMPACT_ATOMS: atom_id res chain seq x y z
N LEU A 1 -14.67 -6.90 -18.50
CA LEU A 1 -14.38 -6.94 -17.08
C LEU A 1 -15.02 -8.14 -16.37
N LYS A 2 -16.26 -8.54 -16.72
CA LYS A 2 -16.91 -9.71 -16.12
C LYS A 2 -16.09 -10.99 -16.31
N GLN A 3 -15.58 -11.25 -17.52
CA GLN A 3 -14.73 -12.41 -17.79
C GLN A 3 -13.44 -12.39 -16.95
N ILE A 4 -12.87 -11.19 -16.75
CA ILE A 4 -11.70 -11.00 -15.90
C ILE A 4 -12.07 -11.13 -14.41
N TRP A 5 -13.27 -10.69 -14.02
CA TRP A 5 -13.78 -10.83 -12.66
C TRP A 5 -13.79 -12.29 -12.21
N ASP A 6 -14.26 -13.17 -13.07
CA ASP A 6 -14.34 -14.61 -12.78
C ASP A 6 -12.96 -15.28 -12.68
N LYS A 7 -11.91 -14.66 -13.26
CA LYS A 7 -10.51 -15.14 -13.19
C LYS A 7 -9.75 -14.66 -11.96
N GLY A 8 -10.24 -13.70 -11.20
CA GLY A 8 -9.62 -13.27 -9.95
C GLY A 8 -9.50 -11.76 -9.78
N SER A 9 -10.60 -11.05 -9.75
CA SER A 9 -10.65 -9.67 -9.25
C SER A 9 -11.01 -9.66 -7.76
N TYR A 10 -10.49 -8.69 -7.03
CA TYR A 10 -10.75 -8.56 -5.60
C TYR A 10 -10.73 -7.10 -5.14
N LYS A 11 -11.38 -6.83 -4.01
CA LYS A 11 -11.32 -5.56 -3.31
C LYS A 11 -10.20 -5.63 -2.27
N GLY A 12 -9.33 -4.64 -2.25
CA GLY A 12 -8.20 -4.59 -1.35
C GLY A 12 -7.79 -3.15 -1.05
N PHE A 13 -6.64 -2.97 -0.40
CA PHE A 13 -6.11 -1.66 -0.09
C PHE A 13 -4.91 -1.34 -0.96
N LYS A 14 -4.83 -0.09 -1.42
CA LYS A 14 -3.68 0.47 -2.12
C LYS A 14 -3.13 1.63 -1.31
N ILE A 15 -1.84 1.61 -1.03
CA ILE A 15 -1.14 2.74 -0.44
C ILE A 15 -0.94 3.80 -1.51
N VAL A 16 -1.46 4.99 -1.28
CA VAL A 16 -1.38 6.11 -2.22
C VAL A 16 -0.94 7.39 -1.53
N PRO A 17 -0.12 8.22 -2.18
CA PRO A 17 0.19 9.55 -1.66
C PRO A 17 -1.05 10.45 -1.75
N ILE A 18 -1.44 11.04 -0.63
CA ILE A 18 -2.52 12.02 -0.57
C ILE A 18 -1.97 13.37 -0.13
N ALA A 19 -2.51 14.46 -0.72
CA ALA A 19 -2.25 15.82 -0.27
C ALA A 19 -3.38 16.24 0.67
N ARG A 20 -3.05 17.04 1.69
CA ARG A 20 -4.05 17.75 2.47
C ARG A 20 -4.78 18.73 1.56
N ALA A 21 -5.89 18.31 0.96
CA ALA A 21 -6.76 19.18 0.22
C ALA A 21 -7.49 20.10 1.21
N ALA A 22 -7.04 21.34 1.35
CA ALA A 22 -7.92 22.39 1.80
C ALA A 22 -9.07 22.45 0.78
N GLU A 23 -10.21 21.86 1.13
CA GLU A 23 -11.53 21.97 0.46
C GLU A 23 -11.68 21.51 -1.00
N ARG A 24 -10.68 20.94 -1.66
CA ARG A 24 -10.81 20.41 -3.03
C ARG A 24 -10.56 18.91 -3.11
N ARG A 25 -11.60 18.16 -3.39
CA ARG A 25 -11.67 16.68 -3.40
C ARG A 25 -10.83 15.94 -4.46
N PHE A 26 -9.77 16.52 -5.05
CA PHE A 26 -9.17 15.99 -6.25
C PHE A 26 -7.63 16.07 -6.31
N CYS A 27 -6.92 15.52 -5.32
CA CYS A 27 -5.50 15.22 -5.49
C CYS A 27 -5.22 13.76 -5.12
N THR A 28 -5.63 12.84 -5.98
CA THR A 28 -5.25 11.43 -5.90
C THR A 28 -4.45 11.07 -7.15
N GLY A 29 -3.29 10.48 -6.98
CA GLY A 29 -2.47 9.90 -8.03
C GLY A 29 -1.40 10.82 -8.62
N SER A 30 -0.20 10.30 -8.75
CA SER A 30 1.02 10.79 -9.45
C SER A 30 1.36 12.27 -9.37
N CYS A 31 1.29 12.86 -8.18
CA CYS A 31 1.65 14.26 -7.96
C CYS A 31 2.95 14.34 -7.18
N THR A 32 4.09 14.10 -7.83
CA THR A 32 5.40 14.17 -7.18
C THR A 32 6.15 15.43 -7.57
N GLY A 33 6.08 16.45 -6.72
CA GLY A 33 7.11 17.47 -6.64
C GLY A 33 8.06 17.09 -5.51
N ILE A 34 9.36 17.09 -5.74
CA ILE A 34 10.35 16.78 -4.69
C ILE A 34 10.89 18.11 -4.18
N GLN A 35 10.67 18.41 -2.89
CA GLN A 35 11.27 19.54 -2.20
C GLN A 35 12.16 19.04 -1.06
N ARG A 36 13.23 19.79 -0.75
CA ARG A 36 14.06 19.49 0.43
C ARG A 36 13.38 20.02 1.69
N CYS A 37 13.09 19.14 2.62
CA CYS A 37 12.54 19.47 3.93
C CYS A 37 13.53 19.14 5.04
N LYS A 38 13.53 19.97 6.09
CA LYS A 38 14.16 19.63 7.37
C LYS A 38 13.13 18.89 8.22
N ARG A 39 13.41 17.67 8.60
CA ARG A 39 12.59 16.87 9.49
C ARG A 39 13.35 16.48 10.74
N THR A 40 12.60 16.17 11.77
CA THR A 40 13.12 15.60 13.00
C THR A 40 12.86 14.10 12.96
N PHE A 41 13.90 13.30 13.02
CA PHE A 41 13.79 11.86 13.24
C PHE A 41 13.49 11.60 14.71
N CYS A 42 12.68 10.58 14.96
CA CYS A 42 12.34 10.13 16.29
C CYS A 42 12.86 8.72 16.48
N ASP A 43 13.89 8.58 17.33
CA ASP A 43 14.30 7.28 17.83
C ASP A 43 13.46 6.93 19.06
N ARG A 44 12.69 5.85 18.98
CA ARG A 44 11.77 5.42 20.03
C ARG A 44 12.36 4.29 20.85
N GLN A 45 12.01 4.31 22.12
CA GLN A 45 12.28 3.22 23.04
C GLN A 45 11.00 2.41 23.24
N ILE A 46 10.96 1.17 22.76
CA ILE A 46 9.84 0.25 22.93
C ILE A 46 10.22 -0.79 23.99
N GLN A 47 9.39 -0.93 25.02
CA GLN A 47 9.69 -1.79 26.17
C GLN A 47 9.23 -3.23 25.95
N SER A 48 10.12 -4.19 26.18
CA SER A 48 9.77 -5.63 26.20
C SER A 48 8.96 -6.01 27.42
N LYS A 49 7.91 -6.83 27.26
CA LYS A 49 7.00 -7.31 28.33
C LYS A 49 7.68 -8.05 29.49
N ARG A 50 8.89 -8.55 29.33
CA ARG A 50 9.54 -9.42 30.36
C ARG A 50 10.63 -8.77 31.19
N ARG A 51 11.22 -7.65 30.76
CA ARG A 51 12.22 -6.84 31.50
C ARG A 51 12.23 -5.44 30.88
N ARG A 52 12.77 -4.44 31.56
CA ARG A 52 13.04 -3.11 30.98
C ARG A 52 14.16 -3.22 29.92
N CYS A 53 13.84 -3.84 28.80
CA CYS A 53 14.68 -3.92 27.61
C CYS A 53 14.00 -3.13 26.52
N VAL A 54 14.76 -2.41 25.72
CA VAL A 54 14.27 -1.40 24.81
C VAL A 54 14.74 -1.72 23.40
N TYR A 55 13.85 -1.58 22.43
CA TYR A 55 14.18 -1.58 21.01
C TYR A 55 14.15 -0.13 20.53
N PRO A 56 15.31 0.53 20.33
CA PRO A 56 15.33 1.83 19.69
C PRO A 56 14.95 1.63 18.21
N CYS A 57 13.96 2.37 17.76
CA CYS A 57 13.47 2.31 16.39
C CYS A 57 13.57 3.71 15.80
N MET A 58 14.15 3.83 14.62
CA MET A 58 14.26 5.08 13.88
C MET A 58 13.03 5.28 12.99
N ASP A 59 12.51 6.50 12.99
CA ASP A 59 11.35 6.84 12.17
C ASP A 59 11.42 8.28 11.70
N ASP A 60 11.13 8.49 10.42
CA ASP A 60 11.07 9.81 9.79
C ASP A 60 9.70 10.47 9.92
N ASN A 61 8.73 9.77 10.52
CA ASN A 61 7.36 10.19 10.64
C ASN A 61 6.77 9.76 11.99
N SER A 62 6.62 10.68 12.93
CA SER A 62 6.10 10.39 14.27
C SER A 62 4.62 9.93 14.29
N LEU A 63 3.90 10.08 13.15
CA LEU A 63 2.59 9.47 12.96
C LEU A 63 2.64 7.95 13.17
N ASP A 64 3.66 7.30 12.60
CA ASP A 64 3.80 5.86 12.63
C ASP A 64 3.94 5.31 14.06
N ALA A 65 4.38 6.17 15.01
CA ALA A 65 4.38 5.88 16.45
C ALA A 65 2.98 5.54 16.99
N ALA A 66 1.96 6.26 16.53
CA ALA A 66 0.59 6.07 17.03
C ALA A 66 -0.10 4.84 16.42
N VAL A 67 0.43 4.32 15.30
CA VAL A 67 -0.18 3.23 14.52
C VAL A 67 0.73 2.02 14.33
N GLU A 68 1.87 1.98 15.04
CA GLU A 68 2.79 0.85 15.04
C GLU A 68 2.14 -0.42 15.54
N LEU A 69 2.39 -1.55 14.87
CA LEU A 69 1.78 -2.85 15.16
C LEU A 69 2.79 -4.00 15.29
N ALA A 70 3.98 -3.84 14.75
CA ALA A 70 5.08 -4.79 14.86
C ALA A 70 6.43 -4.06 14.71
N LEU A 71 7.50 -4.72 15.14
CA LEU A 71 8.88 -4.33 14.86
C LEU A 71 9.49 -5.33 13.91
N CYS A 72 10.13 -4.86 12.85
CA CYS A 72 10.78 -5.70 11.85
C CYS A 72 12.30 -5.68 11.99
N VAL A 73 12.91 -6.85 11.89
CA VAL A 73 14.35 -7.06 11.89
C VAL A 73 14.77 -7.87 10.67
N ASN A 74 16.03 -7.74 10.23
CA ASN A 74 16.54 -8.55 9.14
C ASN A 74 16.91 -9.96 9.65
N PRO A 75 16.34 -11.03 9.08
CA PRO A 75 16.56 -12.40 9.55
C PRO A 75 18.01 -12.87 9.41
N LYS A 76 18.78 -12.30 8.48
CA LYS A 76 20.15 -12.70 8.15
C LYS A 76 21.21 -11.99 8.99
N GLU A 77 20.85 -10.89 9.62
CA GLU A 77 21.78 -10.01 10.35
C GLU A 77 21.92 -10.39 11.82
N ASP A 78 23.01 -9.94 12.44
CA ASP A 78 23.30 -10.16 13.84
C ASP A 78 22.81 -8.98 14.69
N TYR A 79 22.10 -9.28 15.77
CA TYR A 79 21.57 -8.34 16.75
C TYR A 79 22.18 -8.56 18.11
N ALA A 80 22.38 -7.50 18.84
CA ALA A 80 22.92 -7.54 20.19
C ALA A 80 21.90 -7.02 21.22
N LYS A 81 21.91 -7.65 22.39
CA LYS A 81 21.35 -7.10 23.60
C LYS A 81 22.49 -6.44 24.36
N VAL A 82 22.43 -5.14 24.53
CA VAL A 82 23.49 -4.35 25.11
C VAL A 82 23.00 -3.56 26.30
N LYS A 83 23.86 -3.42 27.30
CA LYS A 83 23.68 -2.47 28.41
C LYS A 83 24.46 -1.21 28.07
N ALA A 84 23.76 -0.11 27.87
CA ALA A 84 24.36 1.17 27.52
C ALA A 84 24.77 1.96 28.77
N ALA A 85 25.61 2.99 28.58
CA ALA A 85 26.12 3.85 29.67
C ALA A 85 25.00 4.64 30.37
N ASP A 86 23.86 4.87 29.71
CA ASP A 86 22.66 5.47 30.31
C ASP A 86 21.92 4.53 31.28
N GLY A 87 22.39 3.28 31.43
CA GLY A 87 21.81 2.25 32.30
C GLY A 87 20.69 1.42 31.69
N ASN A 88 20.25 1.73 30.48
CA ASN A 88 19.21 0.99 29.76
C ASN A 88 19.79 -0.24 29.04
N ILE A 89 18.90 -1.18 28.76
CA ILE A 89 19.21 -2.37 27.93
C ILE A 89 18.52 -2.23 26.60
N TYR A 90 19.32 -2.23 25.52
CA TYR A 90 18.84 -2.09 24.15
C TYR A 90 19.02 -3.37 23.35
N TYR A 91 18.11 -3.57 22.37
CA TYR A 91 18.27 -4.54 21.28
C TYR A 91 18.42 -3.78 19.97
N MET A 92 19.51 -3.98 19.26
CA MET A 92 19.76 -3.37 17.96
C MET A 92 20.75 -4.19 17.14
N ALA A 93 20.90 -3.89 15.86
CA ALA A 93 21.85 -4.57 15.00
C ALA A 93 23.30 -4.35 15.46
N CYS A 94 24.10 -5.42 15.49
CA CYS A 94 25.51 -5.37 15.93
C CYS A 94 26.33 -4.36 15.11
N ALA A 95 26.09 -4.26 13.80
CA ALA A 95 26.79 -3.35 12.91
C ALA A 95 26.58 -1.86 13.23
N LEU A 96 25.51 -1.51 13.95
CA LEU A 96 25.12 -0.12 14.23
C LEU A 96 25.40 0.32 15.67
N LEU A 97 25.92 -0.56 16.52
CA LEU A 97 26.18 -0.27 17.95
C LEU A 97 27.04 0.97 18.17
N ASP A 98 28.18 1.04 17.48
CA ASP A 98 29.11 2.17 17.62
C ASP A 98 28.52 3.48 17.07
N THR A 99 27.78 3.40 15.98
CA THR A 99 27.12 4.57 15.37
C THR A 99 26.03 5.14 16.29
N VAL A 100 25.21 4.29 16.90
CA VAL A 100 24.06 4.71 17.71
C VAL A 100 24.46 5.02 19.14
N LEU A 101 25.22 4.11 19.78
CA LEU A 101 25.56 4.21 21.21
C LEU A 101 26.89 4.88 21.47
N GLY A 102 27.78 4.97 20.48
CA GLY A 102 29.13 5.56 20.64
C GLY A 102 29.12 6.97 21.22
N ARG A 103 28.06 7.74 20.94
CA ARG A 103 27.85 9.08 21.53
C ARG A 103 27.63 9.10 23.06
N LEU A 104 27.28 7.95 23.65
CA LEU A 104 27.14 7.80 25.11
C LEU A 104 28.47 7.52 25.82
N ALA A 105 29.58 7.41 25.07
CA ALA A 105 30.91 7.21 25.67
C ALA A 105 31.30 8.41 26.51
N GLU A 106 31.67 8.17 27.78
CA GLU A 106 32.32 9.13 28.68
C GLU A 106 33.81 8.86 28.71
N GLU A 107 34.63 9.85 29.06
CA GLU A 107 36.08 9.68 29.22
C GLU A 107 36.40 8.53 30.19
N GLY A 108 37.05 7.49 29.67
CA GLY A 108 37.46 6.30 30.44
C GLY A 108 36.38 5.23 30.67
N LYS A 109 35.17 5.37 30.07
CA LYS A 109 34.10 4.37 30.14
C LYS A 109 33.67 3.93 28.76
N ALA A 110 33.35 2.63 28.62
CA ALA A 110 32.73 2.11 27.40
C ALA A 110 31.29 2.64 27.24
N ALA A 111 30.91 2.96 26.02
CA ALA A 111 29.56 3.42 25.69
C ALA A 111 28.49 2.36 25.98
N TYR A 112 28.85 1.09 25.86
CA TYR A 112 27.95 -0.05 26.06
C TYR A 112 28.73 -1.32 26.39
N GLU A 113 28.02 -2.31 26.93
CA GLU A 113 28.47 -3.68 27.17
C GLU A 113 27.55 -4.65 26.45
N VAL A 114 28.10 -5.51 25.57
CA VAL A 114 27.33 -6.54 24.90
C VAL A 114 27.03 -7.67 25.86
N LEU A 115 25.76 -7.93 26.14
CA LEU A 115 25.31 -8.98 27.07
C LEU A 115 25.06 -10.30 26.35
N GLU A 116 24.42 -10.25 25.18
CA GLU A 116 24.01 -11.40 24.38
C GLU A 116 23.95 -11.01 22.91
N THR A 117 24.15 -11.96 21.98
CA THR A 117 23.99 -11.80 20.55
C THR A 117 22.97 -12.79 20.02
N TYR A 118 22.25 -12.41 18.96
CA TYR A 118 21.18 -13.18 18.34
C TYR A 118 21.24 -13.04 16.83
N LYS A 119 20.79 -14.03 16.09
CA LYS A 119 20.33 -13.81 14.72
C LYS A 119 18.99 -13.10 14.73
N GLY A 120 18.67 -12.34 13.67
CA GLY A 120 17.35 -11.69 13.57
C GLY A 120 16.21 -12.69 13.76
N THR A 121 16.33 -13.90 13.22
CA THR A 121 15.39 -15.01 13.42
C THR A 121 15.14 -15.39 14.88
N ASP A 122 16.14 -15.23 15.77
CA ASP A 122 15.98 -15.55 17.18
C ASP A 122 15.17 -14.49 17.95
N LEU A 123 14.98 -13.32 17.33
CA LEU A 123 14.16 -12.24 17.87
C LEU A 123 12.70 -12.37 17.46
N GLU A 124 12.38 -13.13 16.41
CA GLU A 124 11.03 -13.30 15.89
C GLU A 124 10.05 -13.80 16.97
N GLY A 125 8.88 -13.19 17.01
CA GLY A 125 7.82 -13.54 17.96
C GLY A 125 8.00 -12.97 19.37
N LYS A 126 9.12 -12.28 19.70
CA LYS A 126 9.26 -11.58 20.99
C LYS A 126 8.26 -10.45 21.09
N GLU A 127 7.47 -10.44 22.16
CA GLU A 127 6.41 -9.46 22.39
C GLU A 127 6.94 -8.23 23.13
N TYR A 128 6.33 -7.07 22.85
CA TYR A 128 6.61 -5.80 23.51
C TYR A 128 5.31 -5.05 23.86
N GLU A 129 5.42 -4.00 24.65
CA GLU A 129 4.30 -3.16 25.06
C GLU A 129 3.99 -2.11 23.98
N PRO A 130 2.70 -1.89 23.61
CA PRO A 130 2.33 -0.87 22.64
C PRO A 130 2.70 0.53 23.12
N LEU A 131 3.15 1.39 22.22
CA LEU A 131 3.40 2.81 22.53
C LEU A 131 2.11 3.55 22.89
N TYR A 132 1.01 3.24 22.18
CA TYR A 132 -0.31 3.84 22.38
C TYR A 132 -1.40 2.78 22.42
N GLN A 133 -2.30 2.91 23.39
CA GLN A 133 -3.38 1.95 23.62
C GLN A 133 -4.38 1.91 22.46
N CYS A 134 -4.60 3.02 21.75
CA CYS A 134 -5.52 3.09 20.61
C CYS A 134 -5.21 2.08 19.50
N ALA A 135 -3.92 1.86 19.20
CA ALA A 135 -3.50 0.83 18.25
C ALA A 135 -3.80 -0.59 18.76
N ALA A 136 -3.59 -0.84 20.06
CA ALA A 136 -3.90 -2.13 20.66
C ALA A 136 -5.41 -2.42 20.68
N ASP A 137 -6.25 -1.42 20.96
CA ASP A 137 -7.69 -1.54 20.94
C ASP A 137 -8.22 -1.87 19.53
N CYS A 138 -7.63 -1.27 18.50
CA CYS A 138 -7.94 -1.58 17.11
C CYS A 138 -7.52 -3.01 16.71
N ALA A 139 -6.35 -3.46 17.14
CA ALA A 139 -5.89 -4.82 16.92
C ALA A 139 -6.80 -5.86 17.58
N GLN A 140 -7.23 -5.57 18.82
CA GLN A 140 -8.16 -6.43 19.57
C GLN A 140 -9.52 -6.54 18.88
N LYS A 141 -10.07 -5.42 18.36
CA LYS A 141 -11.35 -5.43 17.60
C LYS A 141 -11.27 -6.31 16.36
N GLN A 142 -10.09 -6.42 15.73
CA GLN A 142 -9.86 -7.28 14.56
C GLN A 142 -9.53 -8.73 14.94
N ASN A 143 -9.40 -9.05 16.23
CA ASN A 143 -8.97 -10.35 16.74
C ASN A 143 -7.67 -10.86 16.11
N LYS A 144 -6.70 -9.95 15.91
CA LYS A 144 -5.39 -10.24 15.33
C LYS A 144 -4.27 -9.96 16.30
N LYS A 145 -3.18 -10.74 16.20
CA LYS A 145 -1.97 -10.53 17.02
C LYS A 145 -1.20 -9.32 16.52
N ALA A 146 -0.73 -8.48 17.45
CA ALA A 146 0.13 -7.33 17.21
C ALA A 146 1.20 -7.22 18.31
N PHE A 147 2.10 -6.25 18.18
CA PHE A 147 3.14 -5.90 19.16
C PHE A 147 4.12 -7.03 19.43
N TYR A 148 4.68 -7.58 18.35
CA TYR A 148 5.76 -8.57 18.40
C TYR A 148 6.76 -8.34 17.26
N VAL A 149 7.95 -8.90 17.40
CA VAL A 149 9.02 -8.81 16.40
C VAL A 149 8.72 -9.75 15.24
N VAL A 150 8.84 -9.24 14.02
CA VAL A 150 8.72 -9.96 12.75
C VAL A 150 10.01 -9.86 11.95
N CYS A 151 10.18 -10.67 10.91
CA CYS A 151 11.38 -10.72 10.09
C CYS A 151 11.11 -10.45 8.62
N ASP A 152 11.89 -9.52 8.04
CA ASP A 152 11.91 -9.33 6.59
C ASP A 152 13.27 -8.79 6.10
N GLU A 153 13.65 -9.17 4.86
CA GLU A 153 14.95 -8.82 4.27
C GLU A 153 15.04 -7.37 3.81
N TYR A 154 13.93 -6.63 3.72
CA TYR A 154 13.96 -5.23 3.32
C TYR A 154 14.61 -4.31 4.37
N VAL A 155 14.73 -4.76 5.62
CA VAL A 155 15.42 -4.00 6.67
C VAL A 155 16.90 -3.92 6.37
N THR A 156 17.41 -2.69 6.15
CA THR A 156 18.80 -2.41 5.87
C THR A 156 19.58 -2.00 7.13
N LEU A 157 20.91 -2.10 7.06
CA LEU A 157 21.82 -1.65 8.13
C LEU A 157 22.63 -0.41 7.71
N THR A 158 22.15 0.35 6.73
CA THR A 158 22.81 1.58 6.28
C THR A 158 22.63 2.72 7.27
N ASP A 159 21.46 2.77 7.88
CA ASP A 159 21.04 3.84 8.81
C ASP A 159 20.21 3.27 9.95
N GLY A 160 19.97 4.07 11.00
CA GLY A 160 19.09 3.75 12.10
C GLY A 160 19.69 2.74 13.09
N THR A 161 18.86 1.80 13.52
CA THR A 161 19.18 0.80 14.56
C THR A 161 19.14 -0.64 14.05
N GLY A 162 18.72 -0.84 12.79
CA GLY A 162 18.42 -2.15 12.23
C GLY A 162 17.08 -2.74 12.72
N VAL A 163 16.29 -1.94 13.44
CA VAL A 163 14.93 -2.29 13.87
C VAL A 163 13.97 -1.25 13.29
N VAL A 164 13.02 -1.69 12.49
CA VAL A 164 12.05 -0.83 11.80
C VAL A 164 10.64 -1.12 12.34
N HIS A 165 9.85 -0.08 12.59
CA HIS A 165 8.44 -0.23 12.94
C HIS A 165 7.61 -0.66 11.72
N ILE A 166 6.47 -1.29 11.95
CA ILE A 166 5.53 -1.72 10.90
C ILE A 166 4.17 -1.09 11.14
N ALA A 167 3.76 -0.26 10.18
CA ALA A 167 2.44 0.38 10.13
C ALA A 167 1.76 0.06 8.77
N PRO A 168 1.06 -1.08 8.63
CA PRO A 168 0.58 -1.62 7.35
C PRO A 168 -0.32 -0.69 6.53
N ALA A 169 -0.94 0.32 7.14
CA ALA A 169 -1.79 1.29 6.47
C ALA A 169 -1.03 2.48 5.85
N PHE A 170 0.29 2.63 6.11
CA PHE A 170 1.06 3.84 5.79
C PHE A 170 2.33 3.58 4.97
N GLY A 171 2.75 2.33 4.78
CA GLY A 171 3.89 1.93 3.96
C GLY A 171 3.57 0.72 3.06
N GLU A 172 4.14 0.67 1.85
CA GLU A 172 3.93 -0.48 0.95
C GLU A 172 4.69 -1.71 1.45
N ASP A 173 5.93 -1.55 1.90
CA ASP A 173 6.71 -2.63 2.51
C ASP A 173 6.07 -3.09 3.82
N ASP A 174 5.57 -2.18 4.64
CA ASP A 174 4.82 -2.48 5.86
C ASP A 174 3.54 -3.26 5.57
N ALA A 175 2.82 -2.89 4.50
CA ALA A 175 1.64 -3.62 4.06
C ALA A 175 1.98 -5.04 3.57
N ASN A 176 3.15 -5.23 2.92
CA ASN A 176 3.63 -6.55 2.51
C ASN A 176 3.95 -7.43 3.73
N VAL A 177 4.69 -6.88 4.70
CA VAL A 177 4.98 -7.55 5.97
C VAL A 177 3.68 -7.82 6.75
N GLY A 178 2.77 -6.85 6.77
CA GLY A 178 1.46 -6.98 7.40
C GLY A 178 0.64 -8.15 6.84
N ARG A 179 0.65 -8.34 5.51
CA ARG A 179 0.00 -9.50 4.86
C ARG A 179 0.71 -10.83 5.17
N LYS A 180 2.04 -10.83 5.16
CA LYS A 180 2.87 -12.02 5.44
C LYS A 180 2.63 -12.57 6.86
N TYR A 181 2.46 -11.70 7.83
CA TYR A 181 2.30 -12.05 9.25
C TYR A 181 0.85 -11.93 9.75
N ASP A 182 -0.10 -11.67 8.87
CA ASP A 182 -1.52 -11.44 9.20
C ASP A 182 -1.72 -10.39 10.31
N LEU A 183 -0.94 -9.31 10.26
CA LEU A 183 -1.06 -8.20 11.21
C LEU A 183 -2.41 -7.49 11.06
N PRO A 184 -2.91 -6.84 12.12
CA PRO A 184 -4.10 -6.00 12.02
C PRO A 184 -3.83 -4.83 11.06
N PHE A 185 -4.90 -4.33 10.46
CA PHE A 185 -4.84 -3.16 9.60
C PHE A 185 -5.44 -1.97 10.36
N VAL A 186 -4.60 -1.07 10.84
CA VAL A 186 -4.99 0.05 11.71
C VAL A 186 -4.74 1.38 11.00
N GLN A 187 -5.80 2.16 10.81
CA GLN A 187 -5.78 3.44 10.14
C GLN A 187 -6.39 4.51 11.04
N LEU A 188 -5.54 5.13 11.88
CA LEU A 188 -5.93 6.16 12.85
C LEU A 188 -5.72 7.58 12.30
N VAL A 189 -5.96 7.75 11.00
CA VAL A 189 -5.92 9.02 10.28
C VAL A 189 -7.11 9.08 9.34
N ASP A 190 -7.79 10.21 9.28
CA ASP A 190 -8.92 10.44 8.39
C ASP A 190 -8.46 10.74 6.93
N GLU A 191 -9.40 10.80 5.98
CA GLU A 191 -9.11 11.12 4.58
C GLU A 191 -8.53 12.53 4.35
N LYS A 192 -8.61 13.42 5.35
CA LYS A 192 -8.04 14.77 5.33
C LYS A 192 -6.64 14.82 5.92
N GLY A 193 -6.14 13.68 6.42
CA GLY A 193 -4.85 13.56 7.08
C GLY A 193 -4.85 14.05 8.53
N ASN A 194 -6.00 14.10 9.21
CA ASN A 194 -6.05 14.41 10.62
C ASN A 194 -6.08 13.13 11.46
N MET A 195 -5.47 13.18 12.63
CA MET A 195 -5.49 12.08 13.61
C MET A 195 -6.92 11.77 14.04
N ALA A 196 -7.26 10.47 14.10
CA ALA A 196 -8.56 9.98 14.50
C ALA A 196 -8.90 10.30 15.97
N GLU A 197 -10.20 10.30 16.32
CA GLU A 197 -10.69 10.65 17.64
C GLU A 197 -10.18 9.71 18.74
N GLU A 198 -9.83 8.47 18.40
CA GLU A 198 -9.29 7.47 19.31
C GLU A 198 -7.85 7.76 19.76
N THR A 199 -7.15 8.64 19.04
CA THR A 199 -5.76 8.98 19.36
C THR A 199 -5.65 10.11 20.37
N PRO A 200 -4.58 10.18 21.17
CA PRO A 200 -4.32 11.33 22.04
C PRO A 200 -4.16 12.67 21.30
N PHE A 201 -4.01 12.62 19.98
CA PHE A 201 -3.74 13.77 19.12
C PHE A 201 -4.93 14.08 18.19
N ALA A 202 -6.13 13.69 18.55
CA ALA A 202 -7.37 13.79 17.79
C ALA A 202 -7.55 15.14 17.10
N GLY A 203 -7.92 15.11 15.82
CA GLY A 203 -8.20 16.29 15.00
C GLY A 203 -6.97 17.09 14.54
N LEU A 204 -5.78 16.82 15.04
CA LEU A 204 -4.56 17.44 14.55
C LEU A 204 -4.18 16.86 13.18
N PHE A 205 -3.78 17.70 12.26
CA PHE A 205 -3.14 17.24 11.03
C PHE A 205 -1.82 16.53 11.37
N VAL A 206 -1.56 15.38 10.76
CA VAL A 206 -0.43 14.49 11.10
C VAL A 206 0.90 15.24 11.27
N LYS A 207 1.25 16.16 10.36
CA LYS A 207 2.50 16.95 10.49
C LYS A 207 2.49 17.97 11.62
N LYS A 208 1.32 18.32 12.15
CA LYS A 208 1.18 19.13 13.36
C LYS A 208 1.16 18.28 14.62
N ALA A 209 0.78 17.01 14.49
CA ALA A 209 0.85 16.05 15.57
C ALA A 209 2.30 15.62 15.87
N ASP A 210 3.20 15.62 14.87
CA ASP A 210 4.59 15.21 15.03
C ASP A 210 5.28 15.83 16.26
N PRO A 211 5.30 17.15 16.47
CA PRO A 211 5.91 17.75 17.66
C PRO A 211 5.23 17.36 18.97
N GLU A 212 3.94 17.11 18.96
CA GLU A 212 3.19 16.73 20.17
C GLU A 212 3.44 15.27 20.54
N VAL A 213 3.57 14.39 19.55
CA VAL A 213 4.00 12.99 19.74
C VAL A 213 5.40 12.95 20.36
N LEU A 214 6.34 13.74 19.83
CA LEU A 214 7.70 13.83 20.39
C LEU A 214 7.69 14.28 21.86
N LYS A 215 6.91 15.31 22.20
CA LYS A 215 6.77 15.78 23.58
C LYS A 215 6.18 14.72 24.51
N ASP A 216 5.17 13.98 24.02
CA ASP A 216 4.55 12.90 24.80
C ASP A 216 5.54 11.77 25.06
N LEU A 217 6.28 11.33 24.03
CA LEU A 217 7.28 10.28 24.17
C LEU A 217 8.42 10.70 25.09
N ASP A 218 8.89 11.95 25.01
CA ASP A 218 9.91 12.51 25.90
C ASP A 218 9.44 12.55 27.35
N ALA A 219 8.23 13.07 27.57
CA ALA A 219 7.63 13.12 28.92
C ALA A 219 7.43 11.73 29.55
N ARG A 220 7.24 10.69 28.74
CA ARG A 220 7.11 9.29 29.17
C ARG A 220 8.48 8.57 29.27
N GLY A 221 9.58 9.23 28.91
CA GLY A 221 10.92 8.64 28.87
C GLY A 221 11.08 7.55 27.80
N LEU A 222 10.32 7.62 26.73
CA LEU A 222 10.30 6.69 25.60
C LEU A 222 11.00 7.26 24.35
N LEU A 223 11.42 8.52 24.37
CA LEU A 223 12.21 9.14 23.31
C LEU A 223 13.69 8.90 23.59
N TYR A 224 14.38 8.24 22.66
CA TYR A 224 15.83 8.04 22.72
C TYR A 224 16.59 9.24 22.15
N ASP A 225 16.21 9.67 20.94
CA ASP A 225 16.77 10.85 20.27
C ASP A 225 15.80 11.40 19.23
N ALA A 226 16.00 12.64 18.82
CA ALA A 226 15.23 13.30 17.78
C ALA A 226 16.12 14.24 16.94
N PRO A 227 17.13 13.70 16.22
CA PRO A 227 18.02 14.51 15.41
C PRO A 227 17.28 15.17 14.24
N LYS A 228 17.70 16.37 13.89
CA LYS A 228 17.19 17.06 12.70
C LYS A 228 17.93 16.56 11.48
N PHE A 229 17.20 15.99 10.54
CA PHE A 229 17.72 15.47 9.30
C PHE A 229 17.11 16.18 8.09
N GLU A 230 17.91 16.46 7.07
CA GLU A 230 17.45 17.08 5.84
C GLU A 230 17.38 16.06 4.71
N HIS A 231 16.19 15.83 4.18
CA HIS A 231 15.98 14.89 3.09
C HIS A 231 14.95 15.38 2.08
N SER A 232 14.91 14.76 0.90
CA SER A 232 13.90 15.02 -0.12
C SER A 232 12.55 14.48 0.33
N TYR A 233 11.49 15.30 0.22
CA TYR A 233 10.15 14.91 0.59
C TYR A 233 9.14 15.21 -0.54
N PRO A 234 8.23 14.31 -0.87
CA PRO A 234 7.26 14.53 -1.92
C PRO A 234 6.20 15.57 -1.51
N HIS A 235 5.95 16.52 -2.40
CA HIS A 235 4.90 17.51 -2.26
C HIS A 235 3.93 17.46 -3.44
N CYS A 236 2.70 17.88 -3.22
CA CYS A 236 1.69 18.00 -4.27
C CYS A 236 2.05 19.13 -5.24
N TRP A 237 2.20 18.83 -6.51
CA TRP A 237 2.54 19.83 -7.53
C TRP A 237 1.46 20.91 -7.74
N ARG A 238 0.21 20.67 -7.27
CA ARG A 238 -0.89 21.63 -7.40
C ARG A 238 -1.03 22.58 -6.22
N CYS A 239 -0.86 22.08 -5.00
CA CYS A 239 -1.12 22.85 -3.78
C CYS A 239 0.12 22.97 -2.87
N ASP A 240 1.25 22.41 -3.30
CA ASP A 240 2.53 22.48 -2.60
C ASP A 240 2.50 21.93 -1.15
N THR A 241 1.47 21.17 -0.81
CA THR A 241 1.37 20.53 0.51
C THR A 241 2.17 19.25 0.56
N PRO A 242 2.81 18.91 1.69
CA PRO A 242 3.48 17.63 1.84
C PRO A 242 2.48 16.48 1.67
N LEU A 243 2.90 15.44 0.95
CA LEU A 243 2.09 14.24 0.76
C LEU A 243 2.24 13.33 1.99
N ILE A 244 1.19 12.59 2.31
CA ILE A 244 1.22 11.48 3.25
C ILE A 244 0.83 10.21 2.51
N TYR A 245 1.45 9.09 2.84
CA TYR A 245 1.00 7.79 2.35
C TYR A 245 -0.24 7.37 3.13
N TYR A 246 -1.23 6.85 2.43
CA TYR A 246 -2.54 6.53 2.99
C TYR A 246 -3.16 5.34 2.27
N ALA A 247 -3.63 4.36 3.00
CA ALA A 247 -4.30 3.21 2.43
C ALA A 247 -5.71 3.56 1.98
N ARG A 248 -6.01 3.25 0.73
CA ARG A 248 -7.36 3.40 0.15
C ARG A 248 -7.87 2.08 -0.37
N GLU A 249 -9.15 1.84 -0.18
CA GLU A 249 -9.83 0.73 -0.85
C GLU A 249 -9.71 0.91 -2.36
N SER A 250 -9.45 -0.18 -3.04
CA SER A 250 -9.33 -0.24 -4.50
C SER A 250 -9.73 -1.61 -5.00
N TRP A 251 -10.15 -1.68 -6.26
CA TRP A 251 -10.41 -2.92 -6.96
C TRP A 251 -9.17 -3.34 -7.73
N PHE A 252 -8.85 -4.62 -7.67
CA PHE A 252 -7.66 -5.20 -8.28
C PHE A 252 -7.99 -6.34 -9.21
N ILE A 253 -7.24 -6.44 -10.30
CA ILE A 253 -7.10 -7.66 -11.08
C ILE A 253 -5.85 -8.37 -10.63
N LYS A 254 -5.97 -9.67 -10.32
CA LYS A 254 -4.86 -10.49 -9.81
C LYS A 254 -3.91 -10.88 -10.94
N MET A 255 -3.08 -9.92 -11.39
CA MET A 255 -2.10 -10.11 -12.46
C MET A 255 -1.02 -11.13 -12.11
N THR A 256 -0.71 -11.25 -10.81
CA THR A 256 0.24 -12.26 -10.30
C THR A 256 -0.21 -13.69 -10.59
N ALA A 257 -1.51 -13.94 -10.76
CA ALA A 257 -2.05 -15.25 -11.10
C ALA A 257 -1.78 -15.66 -12.57
N VAL A 258 -1.54 -14.71 -13.45
CA VAL A 258 -1.28 -14.92 -14.90
C VAL A 258 0.14 -14.51 -15.30
N LYS A 259 1.03 -14.38 -14.34
CA LYS A 259 2.42 -13.94 -14.56
C LYS A 259 3.15 -14.79 -15.60
N GLU A 260 3.07 -16.11 -15.48
CA GLU A 260 3.74 -17.04 -16.39
C GLU A 260 3.22 -16.93 -17.82
N ASP A 261 1.89 -16.73 -17.98
CA ASP A 261 1.26 -16.51 -19.27
C ASP A 261 1.68 -15.19 -19.91
N LEU A 262 1.81 -14.11 -19.10
CA LEU A 262 2.32 -12.82 -19.57
C LEU A 262 3.75 -12.95 -20.09
N ILE A 263 4.63 -13.66 -19.39
CA ILE A 263 6.00 -13.90 -19.79
C ILE A 263 6.06 -14.76 -21.05
N ALA A 264 5.26 -15.82 -21.13
CA ALA A 264 5.17 -16.68 -22.30
C ALA A 264 4.71 -15.90 -23.54
N ASN A 265 3.66 -15.09 -23.42
CA ASN A 265 3.15 -14.25 -24.50
C ASN A 265 4.19 -13.20 -24.94
N ASN A 266 4.87 -12.55 -24.01
CA ASN A 266 5.96 -11.60 -24.34
C ASN A 266 7.06 -12.25 -25.19
N ASN A 267 7.39 -13.51 -24.91
CA ASN A 267 8.44 -14.23 -25.65
C ASN A 267 8.03 -14.56 -27.11
N THR A 268 6.74 -14.45 -27.47
CA THR A 268 6.27 -14.60 -28.86
C THR A 268 6.37 -13.32 -29.70
N ILE A 269 6.58 -12.17 -29.05
CA ILE A 269 6.62 -10.87 -29.71
C ILE A 269 8.00 -10.60 -30.31
N ASN A 270 8.03 -10.16 -31.57
CA ASN A 270 9.24 -9.65 -32.21
C ASN A 270 9.47 -8.18 -31.83
N TRP A 271 10.18 -7.95 -30.72
CA TRP A 271 10.53 -6.61 -30.25
C TRP A 271 11.62 -5.95 -31.09
N ILE A 272 11.43 -4.68 -31.44
CA ILE A 272 12.42 -3.87 -32.16
C ILE A 272 12.66 -2.58 -31.34
N PRO A 273 13.80 -2.45 -30.65
CA PRO A 273 14.89 -3.44 -30.52
C PRO A 273 14.52 -4.59 -29.56
N GLU A 274 15.10 -5.75 -29.79
CA GLU A 274 14.89 -6.98 -29.01
C GLU A 274 15.17 -6.80 -27.51
N SER A 275 16.13 -5.94 -27.16
CA SER A 275 16.50 -5.64 -25.77
C SER A 275 15.35 -5.08 -24.92
N ILE A 276 14.33 -4.48 -25.54
CA ILE A 276 13.17 -3.97 -24.80
C ILE A 276 12.33 -5.12 -24.24
N GLY A 277 12.09 -6.16 -25.05
CA GLY A 277 11.27 -7.31 -24.65
C GLY A 277 11.93 -8.16 -23.55
N LYS A 278 13.26 -8.36 -23.65
CA LYS A 278 14.03 -9.14 -22.66
C LYS A 278 14.40 -8.34 -21.40
N GLY A 279 14.68 -7.04 -21.55
CA GLY A 279 15.03 -6.15 -20.45
C GLY A 279 13.79 -5.43 -19.90
N ARG A 280 13.65 -4.13 -20.19
CA ARG A 280 12.68 -3.23 -19.56
C ARG A 280 11.25 -3.78 -19.46
N PHE A 281 10.74 -4.45 -20.50
CA PHE A 281 9.39 -5.03 -20.47
C PHE A 281 9.37 -6.41 -19.78
N GLY A 282 10.34 -7.28 -20.09
CA GLY A 282 10.50 -8.57 -19.43
C GLY A 282 10.68 -8.44 -17.93
N ASP A 283 11.61 -7.59 -17.48
CA ASP A 283 11.84 -7.30 -16.06
C ASP A 283 10.56 -6.80 -15.36
N TRP A 284 9.75 -6.00 -16.06
CA TRP A 284 8.46 -5.53 -15.53
C TRP A 284 7.48 -6.69 -15.34
N LEU A 285 7.38 -7.62 -16.29
CA LEU A 285 6.50 -8.79 -16.19
C LEU A 285 6.97 -9.78 -15.13
N GLU A 286 8.29 -9.96 -14.98
CA GLU A 286 8.86 -10.79 -13.91
C GLU A 286 8.54 -10.27 -12.51
N ASN A 287 8.37 -8.97 -12.38
CA ASN A 287 8.03 -8.29 -11.13
C ASN A 287 6.60 -7.73 -11.14
N VAL A 288 5.70 -8.35 -11.92
CA VAL A 288 4.32 -7.87 -12.06
C VAL A 288 3.61 -7.84 -10.71
N GLN A 289 2.91 -6.74 -10.46
CA GLN A 289 2.04 -6.55 -9.30
C GLN A 289 0.58 -6.61 -9.74
N ASP A 290 -0.33 -6.87 -8.81
CA ASP A 290 -1.75 -6.85 -9.07
C ASP A 290 -2.21 -5.45 -9.52
N TRP A 291 -3.03 -5.39 -10.54
CA TRP A 291 -3.41 -4.14 -11.19
C TRP A 291 -4.58 -3.47 -10.47
N GLY A 292 -4.33 -2.37 -9.78
CA GLY A 292 -5.38 -1.56 -9.16
C GLY A 292 -6.16 -0.76 -10.23
N ILE A 293 -7.34 -1.23 -10.57
CA ILE A 293 -8.14 -0.73 -11.71
C ILE A 293 -9.13 0.37 -11.35
N SER A 294 -9.45 0.60 -10.08
CA SER A 294 -10.44 1.60 -9.70
C SER A 294 -9.85 2.99 -9.52
N ARG A 295 -10.65 4.00 -9.87
CA ARG A 295 -10.32 5.43 -9.70
C ARG A 295 -11.49 6.16 -9.07
N ASN A 296 -11.21 7.01 -8.08
CA ASN A 296 -12.19 7.92 -7.48
C ASN A 296 -12.31 9.18 -8.34
N ARG A 297 -13.04 9.08 -9.43
CA ARG A 297 -13.33 10.16 -10.39
C ARG A 297 -14.82 10.21 -10.66
N TYR A 298 -15.31 11.41 -11.02
CA TYR A 298 -16.69 11.53 -11.49
C TYR A 298 -16.80 11.05 -12.94
N TRP A 299 -15.89 11.50 -13.80
CA TRP A 299 -15.87 11.13 -15.21
C TRP A 299 -14.93 9.96 -15.49
N GLY A 300 -15.42 9.00 -16.23
CA GLY A 300 -14.76 7.78 -16.64
C GLY A 300 -15.75 6.64 -16.81
N THR A 301 -15.32 5.51 -17.34
CA THR A 301 -16.13 4.29 -17.47
C THR A 301 -16.48 3.75 -16.08
N PRO A 302 -17.76 3.69 -15.69
CA PRO A 302 -18.15 3.16 -14.38
C PRO A 302 -17.77 1.69 -14.22
N LEU A 303 -17.25 1.31 -13.04
CA LEU A 303 -17.06 -0.10 -12.72
C LEU A 303 -18.43 -0.81 -12.69
N ASN A 304 -18.53 -1.93 -13.40
CA ASN A 304 -19.73 -2.74 -13.52
C ASN A 304 -19.89 -3.73 -12.35
N ILE A 305 -19.68 -3.27 -11.14
CA ILE A 305 -19.73 -4.08 -9.91
C ILE A 305 -20.81 -3.53 -8.99
N TRP A 306 -21.66 -4.42 -8.49
CA TRP A 306 -22.68 -4.14 -7.49
C TRP A 306 -22.35 -4.86 -6.20
N GLU A 307 -22.50 -4.19 -5.07
CA GLU A 307 -22.30 -4.73 -3.72
C GLU A 307 -23.62 -4.82 -2.95
N CYS A 308 -23.78 -5.90 -2.19
CA CYS A 308 -24.89 -6.12 -1.29
C CYS A 308 -24.44 -5.96 0.18
N GLU A 309 -25.34 -5.49 1.05
CA GLU A 309 -25.11 -5.46 2.50
C GLU A 309 -24.76 -6.83 3.10
N CYS A 310 -25.11 -7.93 2.45
CA CYS A 310 -24.72 -9.28 2.87
C CYS A 310 -23.27 -9.66 2.50
N GLY A 311 -22.51 -8.73 1.93
CA GLY A 311 -21.12 -8.94 1.46
C GLY A 311 -21.02 -9.65 0.11
N HIS A 312 -22.16 -9.94 -0.58
CA HIS A 312 -22.10 -10.47 -1.93
C HIS A 312 -21.80 -9.38 -2.96
N MET A 313 -20.91 -9.68 -3.88
CA MET A 313 -20.52 -8.81 -5.00
C MET A 313 -20.86 -9.49 -6.31
N HIS A 314 -21.33 -8.70 -7.29
CA HIS A 314 -21.69 -9.19 -8.62
C HIS A 314 -21.16 -8.22 -9.69
N SER A 315 -20.51 -8.77 -10.71
CA SER A 315 -20.06 -8.02 -11.89
C SER A 315 -21.02 -8.29 -13.05
N VAL A 316 -21.70 -7.25 -13.54
CA VAL A 316 -22.65 -7.34 -14.65
C VAL A 316 -21.91 -7.29 -15.98
N GLY A 317 -22.19 -8.21 -16.89
CA GLY A 317 -21.48 -8.37 -18.17
C GLY A 317 -22.14 -7.73 -19.39
N SER A 318 -23.45 -7.48 -19.36
CA SER A 318 -24.16 -6.87 -20.47
C SER A 318 -25.38 -6.06 -20.01
N ILE A 319 -25.96 -5.26 -20.94
CA ILE A 319 -27.18 -4.51 -20.67
C ILE A 319 -28.36 -5.47 -20.44
N GLU A 320 -28.40 -6.58 -21.16
CA GLU A 320 -29.45 -7.61 -21.03
C GLU A 320 -29.39 -8.19 -19.60
N GLU A 321 -28.23 -8.61 -19.13
CA GLU A 321 -28.05 -9.11 -17.76
C GLU A 321 -28.47 -8.05 -16.72
N LEU A 322 -28.10 -6.78 -16.95
CA LEU A 322 -28.50 -5.68 -16.08
C LEU A 322 -30.01 -5.55 -15.98
N LYS A 323 -30.70 -5.62 -17.11
CA LYS A 323 -32.16 -5.55 -17.19
C LYS A 323 -32.83 -6.76 -16.53
N GLU A 324 -32.30 -7.95 -16.72
CA GLU A 324 -32.82 -9.17 -16.11
C GLU A 324 -32.71 -9.14 -14.56
N MET A 325 -31.66 -8.54 -14.05
CA MET A 325 -31.41 -8.48 -12.60
C MET A 325 -32.04 -7.27 -11.92
N SER A 326 -32.51 -6.27 -12.67
CA SER A 326 -32.97 -4.98 -12.18
C SER A 326 -34.47 -4.77 -12.42
N ASP A 327 -35.16 -4.22 -11.41
CA ASP A 327 -36.57 -3.78 -11.58
C ASP A 327 -36.65 -2.30 -12.04
N ASN A 328 -35.53 -1.55 -12.03
CA ASN A 328 -35.51 -0.11 -12.29
C ASN A 328 -34.56 0.32 -13.43
N CYS A 329 -34.07 -0.62 -14.24
CA CYS A 329 -33.19 -0.31 -15.36
C CYS A 329 -34.00 0.23 -16.53
N PRO A 330 -33.77 1.47 -17.02
CA PRO A 330 -34.42 2.00 -18.21
C PRO A 330 -34.06 1.22 -19.50
N ASP A 331 -34.95 1.22 -20.47
CA ASP A 331 -34.71 0.55 -21.77
C ASP A 331 -33.57 1.20 -22.57
N ASP A 332 -33.41 2.50 -22.42
CA ASP A 332 -32.38 3.34 -23.03
C ASP A 332 -31.28 3.77 -22.06
N ILE A 333 -30.93 2.90 -21.14
CA ILE A 333 -29.93 3.20 -20.08
C ILE A 333 -28.63 3.73 -20.66
N GLU A 334 -28.20 4.87 -20.17
CA GLU A 334 -26.87 5.41 -20.41
C GLU A 334 -25.90 4.84 -19.38
N LEU A 335 -24.89 4.07 -19.84
CA LEU A 335 -23.89 3.41 -18.98
C LEU A 335 -22.86 4.41 -18.44
N HIS A 336 -23.32 5.56 -17.98
CA HIS A 336 -22.50 6.64 -17.45
C HIS A 336 -23.09 7.20 -16.15
N ARG A 337 -22.26 7.86 -15.35
CA ARG A 337 -22.73 8.58 -14.16
C ARG A 337 -23.49 9.85 -14.57
N PRO A 338 -24.59 10.22 -13.91
CA PRO A 338 -25.15 9.57 -12.71
C PRO A 338 -26.18 8.45 -13.00
N TYR A 339 -26.48 8.17 -14.26
CA TYR A 339 -27.61 7.32 -14.68
C TYR A 339 -27.45 5.88 -14.20
N ILE A 340 -26.28 5.27 -14.45
CA ILE A 340 -26.00 3.89 -14.01
C ILE A 340 -25.94 3.75 -12.49
N ASP A 341 -25.60 4.81 -11.75
CA ASP A 341 -25.55 4.79 -10.29
C ASP A 341 -26.94 4.66 -9.64
N ALA A 342 -28.02 5.00 -10.38
CA ALA A 342 -29.38 4.88 -9.93
C ALA A 342 -29.97 3.47 -10.13
N VAL A 343 -29.29 2.62 -10.91
CA VAL A 343 -29.76 1.27 -11.20
C VAL A 343 -29.34 0.31 -10.08
N THR A 344 -30.33 -0.33 -9.48
CA THR A 344 -30.13 -1.39 -8.48
C THR A 344 -30.40 -2.75 -9.09
N ILE A 345 -29.73 -3.80 -8.58
CA ILE A 345 -29.98 -5.18 -8.99
C ILE A 345 -30.33 -6.03 -7.78
N LYS A 346 -31.01 -7.17 -8.02
CA LYS A 346 -31.34 -8.11 -6.95
C LYS A 346 -30.17 -9.01 -6.60
N CYS A 347 -29.86 -9.10 -5.31
CA CYS A 347 -28.81 -9.99 -4.81
C CYS A 347 -29.21 -11.46 -5.02
N PRO A 348 -28.43 -12.26 -5.76
CA PRO A 348 -28.73 -13.67 -5.97
C PRO A 348 -28.59 -14.51 -4.69
N LYS A 349 -27.92 -13.99 -3.65
CA LYS A 349 -27.75 -14.69 -2.37
C LYS A 349 -28.87 -14.44 -1.36
N CYS A 350 -29.32 -13.19 -1.21
CA CYS A 350 -30.26 -12.82 -0.14
C CYS A 350 -31.51 -12.10 -0.64
N GLY A 351 -31.64 -11.82 -1.94
CA GLY A 351 -32.77 -11.14 -2.55
C GLY A 351 -32.89 -9.63 -2.28
N LYS A 352 -31.99 -9.04 -1.46
CA LYS A 352 -31.95 -7.60 -1.21
C LYS A 352 -31.43 -6.84 -2.41
N GLU A 353 -31.66 -5.54 -2.42
CA GLU A 353 -31.06 -4.64 -3.40
C GLU A 353 -29.54 -4.54 -3.25
N MET A 354 -28.85 -4.48 -4.38
CA MET A 354 -27.43 -4.20 -4.49
C MET A 354 -27.24 -2.86 -5.19
N HIS A 355 -26.24 -2.12 -4.76
CA HIS A 355 -25.87 -0.83 -5.33
C HIS A 355 -24.54 -0.91 -6.05
N ARG A 356 -24.40 -0.16 -7.14
CA ARG A 356 -23.15 -0.07 -7.87
C ARG A 356 -22.07 0.63 -7.03
N VAL A 357 -20.84 0.13 -7.08
CA VAL A 357 -19.68 0.79 -6.46
C VAL A 357 -19.41 2.15 -7.12
N PRO A 358 -19.02 3.20 -6.35
CA PRO A 358 -18.95 4.56 -6.88
C PRO A 358 -17.77 4.83 -7.84
N GLU A 359 -16.81 3.91 -7.89
CA GLU A 359 -15.56 4.07 -8.65
C GLU A 359 -15.81 3.99 -10.17
N VAL A 360 -14.87 4.56 -10.94
CA VAL A 360 -14.72 4.36 -12.36
C VAL A 360 -13.47 3.54 -12.65
N ILE A 361 -13.39 2.91 -13.81
CA ILE A 361 -12.25 2.09 -14.21
C ILE A 361 -11.05 2.97 -14.59
N ASP A 362 -9.86 2.42 -14.52
CA ASP A 362 -8.64 3.02 -15.01
C ASP A 362 -8.71 3.24 -16.54
N CYS A 363 -8.38 4.42 -17.01
CA CYS A 363 -8.34 4.72 -18.45
C CYS A 363 -7.34 3.84 -19.23
N TRP A 364 -6.34 3.27 -18.54
CA TRP A 364 -5.44 2.29 -19.14
C TRP A 364 -6.14 0.96 -19.45
N PHE A 365 -7.15 0.59 -18.67
CA PHE A 365 -8.01 -0.53 -18.99
C PHE A 365 -8.88 -0.23 -20.23
N ASP A 366 -9.50 0.94 -20.29
CA ASP A 366 -10.28 1.33 -21.49
C ASP A 366 -9.42 1.28 -22.76
N SER A 367 -8.18 1.78 -22.68
CA SER A 367 -7.26 1.78 -23.83
C SER A 367 -6.72 0.40 -24.18
N GLY A 368 -6.52 -0.46 -23.19
CA GLY A 368 -6.10 -1.86 -23.37
C GLY A 368 -7.21 -2.73 -24.00
N SER A 369 -8.46 -2.39 -23.71
CA SER A 369 -9.65 -3.06 -24.29
C SER A 369 -9.87 -2.77 -25.78
N MET A 370 -9.17 -1.79 -26.35
CA MET A 370 -9.43 -1.32 -27.73
C MET A 370 -9.50 -2.44 -28.78
N PRO A 371 -8.57 -3.43 -28.80
CA PRO A 371 -8.64 -4.51 -29.81
C PRO A 371 -9.96 -5.27 -29.81
N PHE A 372 -10.58 -5.43 -28.65
CA PHE A 372 -11.84 -6.13 -28.45
C PHE A 372 -13.04 -5.19 -28.62
N ALA A 373 -12.99 -4.03 -27.97
CA ALA A 373 -14.08 -3.08 -27.90
C ALA A 373 -14.45 -2.48 -29.25
N GLN A 374 -13.48 -2.20 -30.12
CA GLN A 374 -13.75 -1.63 -31.46
C GLN A 374 -14.61 -2.55 -32.34
N HIS A 375 -14.58 -3.86 -32.08
CA HIS A 375 -15.38 -4.84 -32.81
C HIS A 375 -16.65 -5.27 -32.06
N HIS A 376 -16.85 -4.76 -30.83
CA HIS A 376 -17.86 -5.24 -29.88
C HIS A 376 -17.76 -6.75 -29.65
N TYR A 377 -16.52 -7.28 -29.67
CA TYR A 377 -16.24 -8.70 -29.44
C TYR A 377 -16.50 -9.06 -27.94
N PRO A 378 -17.09 -10.23 -27.64
CA PRO A 378 -17.44 -11.34 -28.54
C PRO A 378 -18.88 -11.30 -29.10
N PHE A 379 -19.63 -10.23 -28.89
CA PHE A 379 -21.05 -10.14 -29.21
C PHE A 379 -21.29 -9.91 -30.70
N GLU A 380 -20.42 -9.13 -31.35
CA GLU A 380 -20.51 -8.76 -32.78
C GLU A 380 -19.14 -8.91 -33.44
N ASN A 381 -19.13 -8.89 -34.80
CA ASN A 381 -17.92 -8.81 -35.65
C ASN A 381 -16.84 -9.85 -35.36
N LYS A 382 -17.20 -11.02 -34.87
CA LYS A 382 -16.24 -12.06 -34.43
C LYS A 382 -15.28 -12.47 -35.56
N GLU A 383 -15.78 -12.67 -36.78
CA GLU A 383 -14.94 -13.05 -37.92
C GLU A 383 -13.92 -11.99 -38.27
N VAL A 384 -14.31 -10.70 -38.20
CA VAL A 384 -13.39 -9.58 -38.45
C VAL A 384 -12.32 -9.52 -37.38
N PHE A 385 -12.71 -9.69 -36.13
CA PHE A 385 -11.77 -9.74 -35.00
C PHE A 385 -10.73 -10.87 -35.15
N GLU A 386 -11.20 -12.10 -35.45
CA GLU A 386 -10.32 -13.27 -35.60
C GLU A 386 -9.35 -13.13 -36.79
N GLN A 387 -9.65 -12.32 -37.79
CA GLN A 387 -8.74 -12.02 -38.91
C GLN A 387 -7.73 -10.92 -38.59
N GLN A 388 -8.02 -10.03 -37.65
CA GLN A 388 -7.21 -8.84 -37.36
C GLN A 388 -6.44 -8.93 -36.03
N PHE A 389 -6.82 -9.84 -35.14
CA PHE A 389 -6.17 -10.04 -33.85
C PHE A 389 -5.29 -11.31 -33.88
N PRO A 390 -4.05 -11.25 -33.35
CA PRO A 390 -3.34 -10.06 -32.86
C PRO A 390 -2.86 -9.15 -34.01
N ALA A 391 -2.64 -7.86 -33.68
CA ALA A 391 -2.10 -6.90 -34.64
C ALA A 391 -0.68 -7.32 -35.10
N GLN A 392 -0.42 -7.18 -36.40
CA GLN A 392 0.88 -7.55 -37.00
C GLN A 392 2.00 -6.57 -36.62
N PHE A 393 1.67 -5.32 -36.34
CA PHE A 393 2.62 -4.29 -36.02
C PHE A 393 1.99 -3.18 -35.17
N ILE A 394 2.69 -2.77 -34.10
CA ILE A 394 2.39 -1.56 -33.33
C ILE A 394 3.68 -0.79 -33.08
N SER A 395 3.62 0.54 -32.99
CA SER A 395 4.78 1.40 -32.75
C SER A 395 4.41 2.55 -31.84
N GLU A 396 5.14 2.65 -30.73
CA GLU A 396 5.05 3.74 -29.75
C GLU A 396 6.41 3.98 -29.11
N ALA A 397 6.51 5.03 -28.30
CA ALA A 397 7.71 5.30 -27.53
C ALA A 397 7.95 4.28 -26.39
N VAL A 398 9.19 4.16 -25.94
CA VAL A 398 9.63 3.13 -24.98
C VAL A 398 8.95 3.24 -23.60
N ASP A 399 8.43 4.41 -23.23
CA ASP A 399 7.65 4.62 -22.01
C ASP A 399 6.35 3.81 -22.00
N GLN A 400 5.79 3.46 -23.17
CA GLN A 400 4.58 2.66 -23.31
C GLN A 400 4.74 1.18 -22.90
N THR A 401 5.95 0.73 -22.66
CA THR A 401 6.20 -0.55 -21.98
C THR A 401 5.61 -0.60 -20.56
N ARG A 402 5.42 0.57 -19.93
CA ARG A 402 4.70 0.73 -18.64
C ARG A 402 3.42 1.56 -18.80
N GLY A 403 2.77 1.43 -19.92
CA GLY A 403 1.54 2.12 -20.28
C GLY A 403 0.71 1.23 -21.22
N TRP A 404 0.46 1.70 -22.43
CA TRP A 404 -0.46 1.05 -23.37
C TRP A 404 -0.01 -0.36 -23.77
N PHE A 405 1.28 -0.61 -24.03
CA PHE A 405 1.75 -1.96 -24.36
C PHE A 405 1.51 -2.96 -23.23
N TYR A 406 1.67 -2.52 -21.99
CA TYR A 406 1.35 -3.37 -20.84
C TYR A 406 -0.16 -3.65 -20.74
N SER A 407 -1.04 -2.66 -20.87
CA SER A 407 -2.48 -2.89 -20.79
C SER A 407 -3.01 -3.76 -21.93
N LEU A 408 -2.49 -3.58 -23.17
CA LEU A 408 -2.78 -4.48 -24.28
C LEU A 408 -2.38 -5.93 -23.99
N MET A 409 -1.15 -6.14 -23.49
CA MET A 409 -0.65 -7.47 -23.13
C MET A 409 -1.46 -8.09 -22.00
N ALA A 410 -1.73 -7.31 -20.94
CA ALA A 410 -2.47 -7.76 -19.78
C ALA A 410 -3.88 -8.25 -20.15
N GLU A 411 -4.63 -7.44 -20.87
CA GLU A 411 -6.00 -7.78 -21.25
C GLU A 411 -6.04 -8.91 -22.29
N SER A 412 -5.14 -8.92 -23.27
CA SER A 412 -5.03 -10.02 -24.24
C SER A 412 -4.65 -11.36 -23.58
N THR A 413 -3.92 -11.34 -22.48
CA THR A 413 -3.61 -12.55 -21.71
C THR A 413 -4.77 -13.00 -20.84
N LEU A 414 -5.57 -12.06 -20.33
CA LEU A 414 -6.70 -12.36 -19.46
C LEU A 414 -7.94 -12.83 -20.23
N LEU A 415 -8.13 -12.45 -21.51
CA LEU A 415 -9.29 -12.79 -22.34
C LEU A 415 -9.01 -13.97 -23.26
#